data_673e31645a651427a976702e6d9044c4
#
_entry.id   673e31645a651427a976702e6d9044c4
#
_cell.length_a   1.000
_cell.length_b   1.000
_cell.length_c   1.000
_cell.angle_alpha   90.00
_cell.angle_beta   90.00
_cell.angle_gamma   90.00
#
_symmetry.space_group_name_H-M   'P 1'
#
loop_
_entity.id
_entity.type
_entity.pdbx_description
1 polymer ?
#
loop_
_entity_poly.entity_id
_entity_poly.type
_entity_poly.pdbx_seq_one_letter_code
_entity_poly.pdbx_strand_id
1 'polypeptide(L)'
;MLWIQLIVLLACIVIGAGLGGIALGTVAGIGLAIFVFLFALPPGGPPPGVLGMIIAVITALATMQAAGGLDYLISLAERIMRKRPQYITFIAPIVTYVLVFASGTTHVIYALLPVIAEVSRKGNVRPERPLSISVIAGFHGNIASPISAATVAMLGLFAAKG
;
A
#
# COMPACT_ATOMS: atom_id res chain seq x y z
N MET A 1 -17.59 27.53 10.67
CA MET A 1 -16.99 27.17 9.36
C MET A 1 -16.10 25.90 9.49
N LEU A 2 -15.11 25.87 10.39
CA LEU A 2 -14.14 24.77 10.53
C LEU A 2 -14.79 23.38 10.75
N TRP A 3 -15.82 23.29 11.58
CA TRP A 3 -16.55 22.04 11.83
C TRP A 3 -17.27 21.48 10.61
N ILE A 4 -17.83 22.35 9.77
CA ILE A 4 -18.51 21.90 8.53
C ILE A 4 -17.46 21.37 7.55
N GLN A 5 -16.33 22.03 7.42
CA GLN A 5 -15.20 21.57 6.59
C GLN A 5 -14.69 20.21 7.07
N LEU A 6 -14.54 20.01 8.39
CA LEU A 6 -14.14 18.72 8.96
C LEU A 6 -15.16 17.61 8.65
N ILE A 7 -16.46 17.91 8.76
CA ILE A 7 -17.53 16.94 8.43
C ILE A 7 -17.47 16.56 6.96
N VAL A 8 -17.30 17.52 6.05
CA VAL A 8 -17.16 17.25 4.62
C VAL A 8 -15.94 16.40 4.32
N LEU A 9 -14.80 16.71 4.95
CA LEU A 9 -13.57 15.93 4.83
C LEU A 9 -13.78 14.48 5.27
N LEU A 10 -14.31 14.27 6.47
CA LEU A 10 -14.57 12.95 7.01
C LEU A 10 -15.60 12.17 6.17
N ALA A 11 -16.64 12.83 5.69
CA ALA A 11 -17.62 12.21 4.80
C ALA A 11 -16.96 11.73 3.50
N CYS A 12 -16.11 12.55 2.88
CA CYS A 12 -15.36 12.14 1.68
C CYS A 12 -14.44 10.96 1.95
N ILE A 13 -13.75 10.93 3.09
CA ILE A 13 -12.90 9.79 3.46
C ILE A 13 -13.73 8.52 3.64
N VAL A 14 -14.83 8.58 4.39
CA VAL A 14 -15.69 7.41 4.66
C VAL A 14 -16.32 6.88 3.37
N ILE A 15 -16.88 7.76 2.54
CA ILE A 15 -17.49 7.38 1.26
C ILE A 15 -16.42 6.80 0.32
N GLY A 16 -15.29 7.47 0.18
CA GLY A 16 -14.20 7.03 -0.67
C GLY A 16 -13.60 5.69 -0.24
N ALA A 17 -13.42 5.48 1.07
CA ALA A 17 -12.96 4.22 1.62
C ALA A 17 -13.98 3.09 1.45
N GLY A 18 -15.28 3.38 1.58
CA GLY A 18 -16.35 2.41 1.38
C GLY A 18 -16.49 1.93 -0.06
N LEU A 19 -16.21 2.80 -1.04
CA LEU A 19 -16.22 2.45 -2.46
C LEU A 19 -14.92 1.74 -2.91
N GLY A 20 -13.81 1.98 -2.21
CA GLY A 20 -12.52 1.34 -2.46
C GLY A 20 -11.80 1.77 -3.75
N GLY A 21 -10.58 1.29 -3.93
CA GLY A 21 -9.80 1.46 -5.16
C GLY A 21 -9.65 2.91 -5.63
N ILE A 22 -9.89 3.16 -6.92
CA ILE A 22 -9.76 4.48 -7.58
C ILE A 22 -10.81 5.48 -7.05
N ALA A 23 -11.94 5.00 -6.52
CA ALA A 23 -13.02 5.85 -6.05
C ALA A 23 -12.59 6.77 -4.89
N LEU A 24 -11.62 6.37 -4.06
CA LEU A 24 -11.07 7.23 -3.01
C LEU A 24 -10.48 8.53 -3.59
N GLY A 25 -9.72 8.43 -4.68
CA GLY A 25 -9.16 9.59 -5.37
C GLY A 25 -10.22 10.48 -6.00
N THR A 26 -11.24 9.87 -6.64
CA THR A 26 -12.36 10.61 -7.26
C THR A 26 -13.17 11.38 -6.21
N VAL A 27 -13.53 10.72 -5.11
CA VAL A 27 -14.26 11.36 -3.99
C VAL A 27 -13.43 12.45 -3.31
N ALA A 28 -12.11 12.24 -3.16
CA ALA A 28 -11.20 13.27 -2.67
C ALA A 28 -11.17 14.50 -3.60
N GLY A 29 -11.18 14.29 -4.92
CA GLY A 29 -11.28 15.36 -5.91
C GLY A 29 -12.59 16.14 -5.82
N ILE A 30 -13.73 15.46 -5.62
CA ILE A 30 -15.02 16.10 -5.36
C ILE A 30 -14.98 16.91 -4.05
N GLY A 31 -14.40 16.35 -3.00
CA GLY A 31 -14.20 17.07 -1.72
C GLY A 31 -13.39 18.34 -1.89
N LEU A 32 -12.29 18.26 -2.65
CA LEU A 32 -11.47 19.43 -2.97
C LEU A 32 -12.27 20.48 -3.76
N ALA A 33 -13.06 20.08 -4.74
CA ALA A 33 -13.93 20.98 -5.49
C ALA A 33 -14.96 21.69 -4.58
N ILE A 34 -15.55 20.97 -3.61
CA ILE A 34 -16.44 21.54 -2.61
C ILE A 34 -15.70 22.61 -1.78
N PHE A 35 -14.46 22.33 -1.34
CA PHE A 35 -13.68 23.29 -0.58
C PHE A 35 -13.33 24.56 -1.37
N VAL A 36 -12.98 24.40 -2.64
CA VAL A 36 -12.61 25.52 -3.52
C VAL A 36 -13.83 26.35 -3.90
N PHE A 37 -14.92 25.71 -4.39
CA PHE A 37 -16.05 26.42 -4.95
C PHE A 37 -17.11 26.86 -3.93
N LEU A 38 -17.39 26.04 -2.88
CA LEU A 38 -18.38 26.41 -1.86
C LEU A 38 -17.78 27.22 -0.72
N PHE A 39 -16.58 26.85 -0.29
CA PHE A 39 -15.92 27.51 0.84
C PHE A 39 -14.92 28.60 0.42
N ALA A 40 -14.74 28.79 -0.90
CA ALA A 40 -13.82 29.77 -1.49
C ALA A 40 -12.39 29.67 -0.90
N LEU A 41 -11.97 28.45 -0.56
CA LEU A 41 -10.62 28.22 -0.08
C LEU A 41 -9.66 28.20 -1.29
N PRO A 42 -8.57 28.98 -1.24
CA PRO A 42 -7.59 28.92 -2.32
C PRO A 42 -6.98 27.51 -2.39
N PRO A 43 -6.94 26.87 -3.56
CA PRO A 43 -6.29 25.58 -3.71
C PRO A 43 -4.80 25.75 -3.40
N GLY A 44 -4.29 24.92 -2.50
CA GLY A 44 -2.85 24.83 -2.27
C GLY A 44 -2.15 24.34 -3.53
N GLY A 45 -1.03 24.96 -3.89
CA GLY A 45 -0.21 24.48 -5.01
C GLY A 45 0.30 23.06 -4.70
N PRO A 46 0.08 22.07 -5.59
CA PRO A 46 0.69 20.77 -5.40
C PRO A 46 2.20 20.91 -5.42
N PRO A 47 2.96 20.32 -4.48
CA PRO A 47 4.41 20.40 -4.47
C PRO A 47 4.96 19.61 -5.68
N PRO A 48 5.51 20.27 -6.72
CA PRO A 48 5.89 19.60 -7.97
C PRO A 48 6.99 18.57 -7.77
N GLY A 49 7.90 18.81 -6.83
CA GLY A 49 8.96 17.87 -6.48
C GLY A 49 8.41 16.56 -5.93
N VAL A 50 7.41 16.61 -5.03
CA VAL A 50 6.76 15.41 -4.44
C VAL A 50 6.02 14.63 -5.52
N LEU A 51 5.27 15.31 -6.40
CA LEU A 51 4.58 14.66 -7.52
C LEU A 51 5.57 13.99 -8.47
N GLY A 52 6.67 14.65 -8.82
CA GLY A 52 7.72 14.09 -9.66
C GLY A 52 8.33 12.82 -9.04
N MET A 53 8.64 12.83 -7.75
CA MET A 53 9.16 11.66 -7.02
C MET A 53 8.16 10.50 -7.03
N ILE A 54 6.88 10.76 -6.75
CA ILE A 54 5.83 9.73 -6.75
C ILE A 54 5.69 9.10 -8.14
N ILE A 55 5.63 9.91 -9.20
CA ILE A 55 5.53 9.44 -10.59
C ILE A 55 6.75 8.59 -10.94
N ALA A 56 7.97 9.04 -10.61
CA ALA A 56 9.18 8.28 -10.88
C ALA A 56 9.20 6.92 -10.20
N VAL A 57 8.82 6.86 -8.92
CA VAL A 57 8.75 5.60 -8.16
C VAL A 57 7.68 4.66 -8.74
N ILE A 58 6.47 5.18 -9.01
CA ILE A 58 5.40 4.36 -9.59
C ILE A 58 5.81 3.82 -10.96
N THR A 59 6.45 4.64 -11.79
CA THR A 59 6.93 4.21 -13.11
C THR A 59 8.00 3.13 -12.99
N ALA A 60 8.96 3.28 -12.08
CA ALA A 60 9.99 2.27 -11.84
C ALA A 60 9.39 0.94 -11.38
N LEU A 61 8.43 0.99 -10.45
CA LEU A 61 7.73 -0.22 -9.95
C LEU A 61 6.89 -0.88 -11.06
N ALA A 62 6.18 -0.09 -11.86
CA ALA A 62 5.41 -0.60 -13.00
C ALA A 62 6.31 -1.25 -14.04
N THR A 63 7.48 -0.69 -14.31
CA THR A 63 8.48 -1.26 -15.23
C THR A 63 9.02 -2.59 -14.70
N MET A 64 9.34 -2.68 -13.41
CA MET A 64 9.75 -3.93 -12.76
C MET A 64 8.65 -5.00 -12.85
N GLN A 65 7.39 -4.61 -12.65
CA GLN A 65 6.23 -5.49 -12.79
C GLN A 65 6.07 -5.99 -14.23
N ALA A 66 6.14 -5.09 -15.20
CA ALA A 66 6.03 -5.44 -16.62
C ALA A 66 7.17 -6.36 -17.10
N ALA A 67 8.35 -6.24 -16.49
CA ALA A 67 9.50 -7.10 -16.75
C ALA A 67 9.42 -8.48 -16.06
N GLY A 68 8.34 -8.79 -15.31
CA GLY A 68 8.19 -10.05 -14.57
C GLY A 68 9.01 -10.15 -13.29
N GLY A 69 9.65 -9.06 -12.86
CA GLY A 69 10.48 -9.04 -11.64
C GLY A 69 9.66 -9.35 -10.38
N LEU A 70 8.43 -8.87 -10.32
CA LEU A 70 7.54 -9.16 -9.21
C LEU A 70 7.15 -10.64 -9.16
N ASP A 71 6.83 -11.25 -10.30
CA ASP A 71 6.47 -12.66 -10.39
C ASP A 71 7.63 -13.56 -9.96
N TYR A 72 8.86 -13.19 -10.32
CA TYR A 72 10.07 -13.87 -9.85
C TYR A 72 10.20 -13.81 -8.32
N LEU A 73 10.00 -12.64 -7.70
CA LEU A 73 10.05 -12.49 -6.25
C LEU A 73 8.96 -13.31 -5.55
N ILE A 74 7.75 -13.33 -6.10
CA ILE A 74 6.65 -14.14 -5.59
C ILE A 74 6.99 -15.64 -5.69
N SER A 75 7.56 -16.10 -6.82
CA SER A 75 7.97 -17.49 -6.97
C SER A 75 9.05 -17.93 -5.98
N LEU A 76 9.98 -17.03 -5.67
CA LEU A 76 11.01 -17.24 -4.66
C LEU A 76 10.40 -17.36 -3.25
N ALA A 77 9.47 -16.48 -2.92
CA ALA A 77 8.73 -16.53 -1.66
C ALA A 77 7.96 -17.84 -1.50
N GLU A 78 7.28 -18.27 -2.55
CA GLU A 78 6.56 -19.53 -2.59
C GLU A 78 7.48 -20.71 -2.32
N ARG A 79 8.63 -20.76 -2.97
CA ARG A 79 9.64 -21.82 -2.73
C ARG A 79 10.09 -21.87 -1.27
N ILE A 80 10.29 -20.71 -0.63
CA ILE A 80 10.71 -20.63 0.78
C ILE A 80 9.59 -21.15 1.68
N MET A 81 8.35 -20.70 1.47
CA MET A 81 7.19 -21.11 2.26
C MET A 81 6.87 -22.61 2.14
N ARG A 82 6.99 -23.18 0.93
CA ARG A 82 6.72 -24.60 0.67
C ARG A 82 7.74 -25.55 1.29
N LYS A 83 8.96 -25.11 1.61
CA LYS A 83 10.01 -25.97 2.21
C LYS A 83 9.65 -26.46 3.61
N ARG A 84 8.96 -25.63 4.43
CA ARG A 84 8.61 -25.95 5.82
C ARG A 84 7.20 -25.48 6.16
N PRO A 85 6.16 -26.16 5.67
CA PRO A 85 4.77 -25.70 5.82
C PRO A 85 4.28 -25.64 7.28
N GLN A 86 4.84 -26.44 8.16
CA GLN A 86 4.53 -26.42 9.61
C GLN A 86 4.91 -25.10 10.32
N TYR A 87 5.91 -24.38 9.79
CA TYR A 87 6.36 -23.10 10.32
C TYR A 87 5.78 -21.90 9.56
N ILE A 88 4.75 -22.10 8.76
CA ILE A 88 4.18 -21.07 7.87
C ILE A 88 3.72 -19.82 8.66
N THR A 89 3.26 -19.99 9.89
CA THR A 89 2.83 -18.87 10.75
C THR A 89 3.94 -17.85 11.02
N PHE A 90 5.20 -18.29 11.00
CA PHE A 90 6.36 -17.42 11.20
C PHE A 90 7.04 -17.03 9.88
N ILE A 91 7.12 -17.98 8.96
CA ILE A 91 7.80 -17.78 7.67
C ILE A 91 7.01 -16.82 6.78
N ALA A 92 5.68 -16.98 6.68
CA ALA A 92 4.87 -16.17 5.79
C ALA A 92 4.91 -14.68 6.13
N PRO A 93 4.75 -14.22 7.39
CA PRO A 93 4.85 -12.80 7.72
C PRO A 93 6.23 -12.20 7.41
N ILE A 94 7.31 -12.93 7.71
CA ILE A 94 8.68 -12.45 7.44
C ILE A 94 8.90 -12.30 5.93
N VAL A 95 8.52 -13.30 5.15
CA VAL A 95 8.64 -13.29 3.69
C VAL A 95 7.79 -12.17 3.10
N THR A 96 6.55 -12.01 3.57
CA THR A 96 5.65 -10.94 3.11
C THR A 96 6.24 -9.55 3.44
N TYR A 97 6.74 -9.36 4.66
CA TYR A 97 7.40 -8.11 5.07
C TYR A 97 8.56 -7.77 4.15
N VAL A 98 9.50 -8.71 3.96
CA VAL A 98 10.70 -8.49 3.14
C VAL A 98 10.34 -8.20 1.68
N LEU A 99 9.36 -8.92 1.12
CA LEU A 99 8.93 -8.69 -0.26
C LEU A 99 8.26 -7.34 -0.44
N VAL A 100 7.37 -6.97 0.46
CA VAL A 100 6.69 -5.67 0.41
C VAL A 100 7.69 -4.53 0.65
N PHE A 101 8.64 -4.70 1.58
CA PHE A 101 9.73 -3.77 1.80
C PHE A 101 10.57 -3.56 0.53
N ALA A 102 10.95 -4.66 -0.13
CA ALA A 102 11.79 -4.63 -1.34
C ALA A 102 11.03 -4.10 -2.57
N SER A 103 9.72 -4.37 -2.67
CA SER A 103 8.89 -3.92 -3.81
C SER A 103 8.28 -2.52 -3.61
N GLY A 104 8.22 -2.02 -2.37
CA GLY A 104 7.61 -0.73 -2.05
C GLY A 104 6.10 -0.64 -2.31
N THR A 105 5.43 -1.80 -2.48
CA THR A 105 3.99 -1.86 -2.78
C THR A 105 3.28 -2.96 -2.01
N THR A 106 2.08 -2.67 -1.52
CA THR A 106 1.22 -3.63 -0.82
C THR A 106 0.53 -4.64 -1.75
N HIS A 107 0.55 -4.42 -3.07
CA HIS A 107 -0.09 -5.33 -4.03
C HIS A 107 0.49 -6.75 -3.99
N VAL A 108 1.76 -6.88 -3.61
CA VAL A 108 2.43 -8.17 -3.39
C VAL A 108 1.72 -9.04 -2.35
N ILE A 109 1.10 -8.42 -1.34
CA ILE A 109 0.36 -9.14 -0.30
C ILE A 109 -0.74 -9.99 -0.94
N TYR A 110 -1.54 -9.39 -1.83
CA TYR A 110 -2.67 -10.08 -2.47
C TYR A 110 -2.24 -11.29 -3.29
N ALA A 111 -1.08 -11.21 -3.95
CA ALA A 111 -0.52 -12.34 -4.68
C ALA A 111 -0.03 -13.47 -3.77
N LEU A 112 0.40 -13.16 -2.55
CA LEU A 112 0.88 -14.15 -1.58
C LEU A 112 -0.25 -14.81 -0.77
N LEU A 113 -1.40 -14.16 -0.59
CA LEU A 113 -2.49 -14.71 0.23
C LEU A 113 -2.95 -16.11 -0.20
N PRO A 114 -3.19 -16.40 -1.50
CA PRO A 114 -3.57 -17.75 -1.94
C PRO A 114 -2.48 -18.78 -1.63
N VAL A 115 -1.21 -18.43 -1.83
CA VAL A 115 -0.06 -19.29 -1.56
C VAL A 115 0.04 -19.62 -0.06
N ILE A 116 -0.08 -18.60 0.80
CA ILE A 116 -0.07 -18.77 2.26
C ILE A 116 -1.22 -19.70 2.68
N ALA A 117 -2.41 -19.51 2.15
CA ALA A 117 -3.57 -20.34 2.47
C ALA A 117 -3.36 -21.80 2.07
N GLU A 118 -2.84 -22.05 0.86
CA GLU A 118 -2.55 -23.40 0.35
C GLU A 118 -1.47 -24.09 1.20
N VAL A 119 -0.35 -23.42 1.46
CA VAL A 119 0.77 -23.99 2.24
C VAL A 119 0.34 -24.25 3.68
N SER A 120 -0.49 -23.37 4.26
CA SER A 120 -1.05 -23.56 5.60
C SER A 120 -1.87 -24.84 5.70
N ARG A 121 -2.75 -25.09 4.72
CA ARG A 121 -3.56 -26.31 4.66
C ARG A 121 -2.69 -27.56 4.56
N LYS A 122 -1.64 -27.52 3.73
CA LYS A 122 -0.67 -28.64 3.59
C LYS A 122 0.12 -28.88 4.87
N GLY A 123 0.38 -27.83 5.66
CA GLY A 123 1.06 -27.91 6.96
C GLY A 123 0.15 -28.24 8.13
N ASN A 124 -1.15 -28.50 7.89
CA ASN A 124 -2.17 -28.69 8.93
C ASN A 124 -2.24 -27.52 9.93
N VAL A 125 -1.94 -26.30 9.44
CA VAL A 125 -2.03 -25.06 10.19
C VAL A 125 -3.30 -24.31 9.75
N ARG A 126 -4.03 -23.74 10.71
CA ARG A 126 -5.20 -22.90 10.40
C ARG A 126 -4.79 -21.66 9.62
N PRO A 127 -5.29 -21.44 8.40
CA PRO A 127 -4.84 -20.37 7.51
C PRO A 127 -5.03 -18.95 8.06
N GLU A 128 -6.03 -18.75 8.92
CA GLU A 128 -6.38 -17.43 9.44
C GLU A 128 -5.20 -16.75 10.16
N ARG A 129 -4.42 -17.52 10.91
CA ARG A 129 -3.28 -17.00 11.68
C ARG A 129 -2.16 -16.47 10.77
N PRO A 130 -1.57 -17.29 9.88
CA PRO A 130 -0.51 -16.79 9.00
C PRO A 130 -1.02 -15.73 8.02
N LEU A 131 -2.27 -15.78 7.56
CA LEU A 131 -2.84 -14.77 6.68
C LEU A 131 -2.93 -13.41 7.37
N SER A 132 -3.56 -13.32 8.55
CA SER A 132 -3.73 -12.05 9.27
C SER A 132 -2.39 -11.43 9.68
N ILE A 133 -1.45 -12.23 10.20
CA ILE A 133 -0.14 -11.72 10.60
C ILE A 133 0.65 -11.27 9.35
N SER A 134 0.55 -11.97 8.22
CA SER A 134 1.24 -11.59 6.98
C SER A 134 0.70 -10.29 6.39
N VAL A 135 -0.60 -10.04 6.46
CA VAL A 135 -1.19 -8.77 6.04
C VAL A 135 -0.64 -7.62 6.89
N ILE A 136 -0.64 -7.77 8.21
CA ILE A 136 -0.11 -6.75 9.13
C ILE A 136 1.39 -6.52 8.86
N ALA A 137 2.17 -7.60 8.73
CA ALA A 137 3.59 -7.52 8.43
C ALA A 137 3.88 -6.83 7.10
N GLY A 138 3.07 -7.12 6.07
CA GLY A 138 3.19 -6.48 4.77
C GLY A 138 2.91 -4.97 4.82
N PHE A 139 1.89 -4.52 5.53
CA PHE A 139 1.66 -3.08 5.71
C PHE A 139 2.83 -2.40 6.44
N HIS A 140 3.39 -3.04 7.46
CA HIS A 140 4.59 -2.52 8.13
C HIS A 140 5.80 -2.49 7.19
N GLY A 141 5.96 -3.51 6.33
CA GLY A 141 6.99 -3.54 5.30
C GLY A 141 6.86 -2.36 4.31
N ASN A 142 5.63 -2.01 3.92
CA ASN A 142 5.39 -0.87 3.05
C ASN A 142 5.74 0.47 3.71
N ILE A 143 5.38 0.65 4.98
CA ILE A 143 5.72 1.87 5.74
C ILE A 143 7.24 1.98 5.94
N ALA A 144 7.90 0.87 6.20
CA ALA A 144 9.36 0.82 6.39
C ALA A 144 10.14 1.00 5.07
N SER A 145 9.50 0.74 3.92
CA SER A 145 10.15 0.77 2.62
C SER A 145 10.55 2.19 2.21
N PRO A 146 11.84 2.45 1.91
CA PRO A 146 12.28 3.76 1.45
C PRO A 146 11.79 4.11 0.04
N ILE A 147 11.37 3.09 -0.73
CA ILE A 147 10.88 3.24 -2.10
C ILE A 147 9.35 3.27 -2.19
N SER A 148 8.62 3.14 -1.07
CA SER A 148 7.17 3.25 -1.10
C SER A 148 6.73 4.68 -1.41
N ALA A 149 5.67 4.83 -2.19
CA ALA A 149 5.14 6.14 -2.57
C ALA A 149 4.79 7.01 -1.35
N ALA A 150 4.31 6.39 -0.26
CA ALA A 150 3.97 7.08 0.98
C ALA A 150 5.22 7.65 1.67
N THR A 151 6.29 6.85 1.78
CA THR A 151 7.56 7.28 2.40
C THR A 151 8.22 8.38 1.57
N VAL A 152 8.26 8.21 0.25
CA VAL A 152 8.83 9.20 -0.67
C VAL A 152 8.06 10.52 -0.60
N ALA A 153 6.72 10.48 -0.57
CA ALA A 153 5.89 11.68 -0.40
C ALA A 153 6.17 12.39 0.92
N MET A 154 6.29 11.64 2.02
CA MET A 154 6.57 12.19 3.35
C MET A 154 7.95 12.86 3.41
N LEU A 155 8.99 12.19 2.88
CA LEU A 155 10.33 12.76 2.78
C LEU A 155 10.36 14.03 1.94
N GLY A 156 9.63 14.06 0.83
CA GLY A 156 9.49 15.25 -0.01
C GLY A 156 8.82 16.42 0.71
N LEU A 157 7.80 16.15 1.53
CA LEU A 157 7.13 17.17 2.35
C LEU A 157 8.05 17.71 3.45
N PHE A 158 8.85 16.87 4.08
CA PHE A 158 9.84 17.31 5.07
C PHE A 158 10.93 18.15 4.42
N ALA A 159 11.47 17.73 3.29
CA ALA A 159 12.48 18.49 2.54
C ALA A 159 11.98 19.86 2.06
N ALA A 160 10.67 19.99 1.81
CA ALA A 160 10.06 21.26 1.41
C ALA A 160 9.87 22.26 2.57
N LYS A 161 9.92 21.77 3.81
CA LYS A 161 9.71 22.59 5.03
C LYS A 161 11.00 22.88 5.81
N GLY A 162 12.05 22.13 5.55
CA GLY A 162 13.30 22.23 6.28
C GLY A 162 14.31 23.10 5.71
#